data_5184fd8bfcd4cc5a1ef3f9717f77457b
#
_entry.id   5184fd8bfcd4cc5a1ef3f9717f77457b
#
_cell.length_a   1.000
_cell.length_b   1.000
_cell.length_c   1.000
_cell.angle_alpha   90.00
_cell.angle_beta   90.00
_cell.angle_gamma   90.00
#
_symmetry.space_group_name_H-M   'P 1'
#
loop_
_entity.id
_entity.type
_entity.pdbx_description
1 polymer ?
#
loop_
_entity_poly.entity_id
_entity_poly.type
_entity_poly.pdbx_seq_one_letter_code
_entity_poly.pdbx_strand_id
1 'polypeptide(L)'
;MDHMNNPTTRSPESPMHRIELQNVSYAYPHSDRDAVTNLSLTVDPGELKLVTGASGCGKTTLMRLVNGHAPQILKGRLTGKVLIDGWDASTTPVAALSEHIGTLFQDPEEQFFALNVRDEIAFALQSRGLPADVVEARVARATERLGLAHLLDQDIHALSEGQKQKVGLAGILALEPKALILDEPTANLDPEATEELAGLLLEWKAAGAAILVVDHRLYWLKDVADEVLVMHGGEIVERGLHSRTAKTPW
;
A
#
# COMPACT_ATOMS: atom_id res chain seq x y z
N MET A 1 0.27 31.83 27.78
CA MET A 1 0.42 32.14 26.35
C MET A 1 1.52 31.22 25.84
N ASP A 2 1.18 29.96 25.57
CA ASP A 2 2.12 29.00 25.06
C ASP A 2 1.79 28.75 23.59
N HIS A 3 2.76 29.08 22.73
CA HIS A 3 2.71 28.84 21.30
C HIS A 3 2.78 27.33 21.06
N MET A 4 1.66 26.72 20.67
CA MET A 4 1.65 25.41 20.05
C MET A 4 2.48 25.49 18.76
N ASN A 5 3.69 24.97 18.81
CA ASN A 5 4.53 24.68 17.65
C ASN A 5 3.83 23.58 16.86
N ASN A 6 3.28 23.95 15.72
CA ASN A 6 2.72 23.03 14.73
C ASN A 6 3.88 22.55 13.83
N PRO A 7 4.34 21.30 13.90
CA PRO A 7 5.41 20.79 13.04
C PRO A 7 4.82 20.20 11.75
N THR A 8 4.22 21.04 10.91
CA THR A 8 3.85 20.65 9.55
C THR A 8 4.84 21.30 8.58
N THR A 9 6.01 20.71 8.40
CA THR A 9 6.94 21.13 7.36
C THR A 9 6.75 20.27 6.12
N ARG A 10 5.81 20.69 5.26
CA ARG A 10 5.76 20.25 3.86
C ARG A 10 6.97 20.81 3.13
N SER A 11 7.77 19.97 2.46
CA SER A 11 8.79 20.44 1.52
C SER A 11 8.08 21.00 0.27
N PRO A 12 8.32 22.26 -0.14
CA PRO A 12 7.50 22.95 -1.14
C PRO A 12 7.69 22.53 -2.61
N GLU A 13 8.51 21.52 -2.93
CA GLU A 13 8.91 21.25 -4.32
C GLU A 13 8.69 19.79 -4.80
N SER A 14 8.02 18.94 -4.05
CA SER A 14 7.76 17.57 -4.53
C SER A 14 6.43 17.50 -5.28
N PRO A 15 6.39 16.85 -6.46
CA PRO A 15 5.12 16.59 -7.15
C PRO A 15 4.19 15.79 -6.22
N MET A 16 2.93 16.19 -6.14
CA MET A 16 1.91 15.52 -5.34
C MET A 16 1.78 14.05 -5.73
N HIS A 17 1.54 13.17 -4.75
CA HIS A 17 1.26 11.74 -4.93
C HIS A 17 2.48 10.85 -5.20
N ARG A 18 3.59 11.10 -4.55
CA ARG A 18 4.85 10.36 -4.69
C ARG A 18 5.14 9.52 -3.45
N ILE A 19 5.70 8.32 -3.65
CA ILE A 19 6.36 7.53 -2.61
C ILE A 19 7.86 7.66 -2.81
N GLU A 20 8.62 8.06 -1.79
CA GLU A 20 10.05 8.30 -1.91
C GLU A 20 10.81 7.78 -0.68
N LEU A 21 11.82 6.97 -0.92
CA LEU A 21 12.79 6.52 0.06
C LEU A 21 14.17 7.05 -0.31
N GLN A 22 14.85 7.71 0.62
CA GLN A 22 16.16 8.32 0.43
C GLN A 22 17.18 7.70 1.39
N ASN A 23 18.02 6.79 0.89
CA ASN A 23 19.09 6.09 1.63
C ASN A 23 18.61 5.48 2.95
N VAL A 24 17.47 4.79 2.91
CA VAL A 24 16.78 4.28 4.09
C VAL A 24 17.41 3.00 4.57
N SER A 25 17.82 2.98 5.84
CA SER A 25 18.15 1.75 6.57
C SER A 25 17.31 1.66 7.83
N TYR A 26 16.89 0.46 8.19
CA TYR A 26 16.07 0.22 9.36
C TYR A 26 16.39 -1.10 10.04
N ALA A 27 16.59 -1.03 11.37
CA ALA A 27 16.73 -2.19 12.26
C ALA A 27 15.57 -2.21 13.27
N TYR A 28 14.99 -3.40 13.47
CA TYR A 28 14.01 -3.63 14.53
C TYR A 28 14.63 -3.49 15.92
N PRO A 29 13.83 -3.22 16.99
CA PRO A 29 14.34 -3.20 18.36
C PRO A 29 15.08 -4.49 18.68
N HIS A 30 16.19 -4.35 19.40
CA HIS A 30 17.05 -5.48 19.84
C HIS A 30 17.68 -6.29 18.70
N SER A 31 17.68 -5.79 17.46
CA SER A 31 18.40 -6.38 16.33
C SER A 31 19.71 -5.64 16.08
N ASP A 32 20.79 -6.41 15.95
CA ASP A 32 22.09 -5.90 15.54
C ASP A 32 22.23 -5.77 14.01
N ARG A 33 21.25 -6.32 13.28
CA ARG A 33 21.24 -6.30 11.81
C ARG A 33 20.13 -5.42 11.31
N ASP A 34 20.41 -4.66 10.26
CA ASP A 34 19.39 -3.93 9.53
C ASP A 34 18.49 -4.92 8.75
N ALA A 35 17.19 -4.70 8.83
CA ALA A 35 16.19 -5.45 8.07
C ALA A 35 16.09 -4.93 6.63
N VAL A 36 16.41 -3.65 6.44
CA VAL A 36 16.65 -3.02 5.13
C VAL A 36 17.87 -2.10 5.24
N THR A 37 18.63 -2.03 4.16
CA THR A 37 19.91 -1.31 4.11
C THR A 37 19.99 -0.42 2.88
N ASN A 38 20.22 0.87 3.10
CA ASN A 38 20.47 1.87 2.06
C ASN A 38 19.45 1.85 0.89
N LEU A 39 18.17 1.64 1.20
CA LEU A 39 17.14 1.64 0.18
C LEU A 39 16.90 3.04 -0.36
N SER A 40 16.97 3.19 -1.68
CA SER A 40 16.55 4.39 -2.39
C SER A 40 15.58 3.99 -3.50
N LEU A 41 14.36 4.51 -3.42
CA LEU A 41 13.26 4.16 -4.29
C LEU A 41 12.36 5.39 -4.45
N THR A 42 11.91 5.63 -5.66
CA THR A 42 10.87 6.63 -5.93
C THR A 42 9.78 5.96 -6.76
N VAL A 43 8.53 6.22 -6.44
CA VAL A 43 7.38 5.90 -7.29
C VAL A 43 6.68 7.21 -7.59
N ASP A 44 6.70 7.62 -8.83
CA ASP A 44 6.11 8.87 -9.29
C ASP A 44 4.60 8.75 -9.55
N PRO A 45 3.86 9.86 -9.61
CA PRO A 45 2.44 9.86 -10.00
C PRO A 45 2.24 9.16 -11.35
N GLY A 46 1.31 8.22 -11.41
CA GLY A 46 1.04 7.42 -12.59
C GLY A 46 2.07 6.32 -12.87
N GLU A 47 2.89 5.98 -11.89
CA GLU A 47 3.89 4.91 -11.97
C GLU A 47 3.48 3.73 -11.06
N LEU A 48 3.72 2.51 -11.55
CA LEU A 48 3.61 1.28 -10.77
C LEU A 48 4.95 0.57 -10.71
N LYS A 49 5.46 0.35 -9.50
CA LYS A 49 6.65 -0.47 -9.26
C LYS A 49 6.30 -1.75 -8.52
N LEU A 50 6.89 -2.84 -8.97
CA LEU A 50 6.77 -4.15 -8.36
C LEU A 50 8.06 -4.49 -7.61
N VAL A 51 7.94 -4.80 -6.33
CA VAL A 51 9.04 -5.29 -5.49
C VAL A 51 8.89 -6.79 -5.30
N THR A 52 9.93 -7.53 -5.63
CA THR A 52 9.97 -8.98 -5.46
C THR A 52 11.25 -9.42 -4.75
N GLY A 53 11.32 -10.68 -4.36
CA GLY A 53 12.48 -11.29 -3.69
C GLY A 53 12.08 -12.40 -2.74
N ALA A 54 13.06 -13.18 -2.28
CA ALA A 54 12.83 -14.31 -1.38
C ALA A 54 12.15 -13.89 -0.05
N SER A 55 11.51 -14.85 0.62
CA SER A 55 10.95 -14.61 1.96
C SER A 55 12.05 -14.11 2.92
N GLY A 56 11.72 -13.13 3.76
CA GLY A 56 12.67 -12.54 4.71
C GLY A 56 13.68 -11.55 4.11
N CYS A 57 13.62 -11.22 2.83
CA CYS A 57 14.55 -10.26 2.22
C CYS A 57 14.27 -8.77 2.54
N GLY A 58 13.24 -8.44 3.33
CA GLY A 58 12.95 -7.06 3.76
C GLY A 58 11.70 -6.42 3.15
N LYS A 59 10.94 -7.10 2.30
CA LYS A 59 9.74 -6.56 1.62
C LYS A 59 8.68 -6.04 2.61
N THR A 60 8.29 -6.83 3.60
CA THR A 60 7.33 -6.41 4.63
C THR A 60 7.87 -5.25 5.46
N THR A 61 9.20 -5.17 5.67
CA THR A 61 9.82 -4.02 6.34
C THR A 61 9.70 -2.75 5.48
N LEU A 62 9.93 -2.85 4.17
CA LEU A 62 9.70 -1.76 3.23
C LEU A 62 8.25 -1.26 3.32
N MET A 63 7.26 -2.16 3.31
CA MET A 63 5.84 -1.83 3.48
C MET A 63 5.59 -1.04 4.77
N ARG A 64 6.12 -1.54 5.90
CA ARG A 64 5.97 -0.93 7.23
C ARG A 64 6.63 0.43 7.36
N LEU A 65 7.67 0.68 6.59
CA LEU A 65 8.30 2.00 6.49
C LEU A 65 7.44 2.98 5.71
N VAL A 66 6.90 2.55 4.57
CA VAL A 66 6.08 3.40 3.69
C VAL A 66 4.75 3.77 4.34
N ASN A 67 4.10 2.86 5.07
CA ASN A 67 2.84 3.16 5.77
C ASN A 67 3.01 3.79 7.16
N GLY A 68 4.25 4.07 7.58
CA GLY A 68 4.57 4.73 8.85
C GLY A 68 4.50 3.83 10.09
N HIS A 69 4.22 2.53 9.95
CA HIS A 69 4.24 1.61 11.10
C HIS A 69 5.65 1.48 11.70
N ALA A 70 6.67 1.48 10.87
CA ALA A 70 8.05 1.59 11.31
C ALA A 70 8.59 3.01 10.99
N PRO A 71 9.18 3.72 11.93
CA PRO A 71 9.48 3.32 13.31
C PRO A 71 8.40 3.69 14.34
N GLN A 72 7.26 4.27 13.93
CA GLN A 72 6.33 4.90 14.88
C GLN A 72 5.71 3.87 15.86
N ILE A 73 5.16 2.76 15.34
CA ILE A 73 4.51 1.70 16.14
C ILE A 73 5.54 0.65 16.53
N LEU A 74 6.27 0.12 15.57
CA LEU A 74 7.19 -1.00 15.76
C LEU A 74 8.52 -0.58 16.39
N LYS A 75 8.74 0.74 16.57
CA LYS A 75 9.99 1.31 17.07
C LYS A 75 11.19 0.87 16.19
N GLY A 76 12.41 0.97 16.72
CA GLY A 76 13.61 0.61 15.98
C GLY A 76 14.44 1.81 15.57
N ARG A 77 15.52 1.55 14.85
CA ARG A 77 16.45 2.57 14.37
C ARG A 77 16.27 2.78 12.88
N LEU A 78 15.80 3.95 12.52
CA LEU A 78 15.67 4.41 11.13
C LEU A 78 16.79 5.41 10.80
N THR A 79 17.40 5.28 9.63
CA THR A 79 18.23 6.31 8.99
C THR A 79 17.71 6.59 7.58
N GLY A 80 18.07 7.74 7.03
CA GLY A 80 17.49 8.19 5.76
C GLY A 80 16.11 8.83 5.93
N LYS A 81 15.33 8.93 4.85
CA LYS A 81 14.00 9.54 4.85
C LYS A 81 13.01 8.70 4.05
N VAL A 82 11.78 8.60 4.56
CA VAL A 82 10.63 8.04 3.85
C VAL A 82 9.58 9.12 3.71
N LEU A 83 9.27 9.52 2.50
CA LEU A 83 8.34 10.60 2.20
C LEU A 83 7.14 10.06 1.41
N ILE A 84 5.95 10.37 1.88
CA ILE A 84 4.68 10.05 1.21
C ILE A 84 4.00 11.37 0.89
N ASP A 85 3.85 11.69 -0.37
CA ASP A 85 3.30 12.99 -0.82
C ASP A 85 4.00 14.20 -0.16
N GLY A 86 5.30 14.05 0.11
CA GLY A 86 6.12 15.05 0.81
C GLY A 86 6.03 15.00 2.33
N TRP A 87 5.17 14.17 2.92
CA TRP A 87 5.08 13.97 4.36
C TRP A 87 6.09 12.93 4.84
N ASP A 88 6.86 13.23 5.88
CA ASP A 88 7.81 12.29 6.48
C ASP A 88 7.06 11.20 7.26
N ALA A 89 7.12 9.97 6.75
CA ALA A 89 6.43 8.82 7.33
C ALA A 89 6.95 8.45 8.74
N SER A 90 8.12 8.92 9.13
CA SER A 90 8.69 8.65 10.47
C SER A 90 8.12 9.56 11.56
N THR A 91 7.61 10.72 11.20
CA THR A 91 7.16 11.77 12.14
C THR A 91 5.70 12.16 11.97
N THR A 92 5.14 11.98 10.78
CA THR A 92 3.73 12.27 10.52
C THR A 92 2.87 11.17 11.14
N PRO A 93 1.88 11.49 11.99
CA PRO A 93 1.02 10.47 12.60
C PRO A 93 0.43 9.50 11.57
N VAL A 94 0.42 8.18 11.88
CA VAL A 94 -0.06 7.15 10.95
C VAL A 94 -1.48 7.45 10.45
N ALA A 95 -2.35 7.99 11.31
CA ALA A 95 -3.70 8.41 10.92
C ALA A 95 -3.70 9.50 9.84
N ALA A 96 -2.78 10.48 9.93
CA ALA A 96 -2.64 11.52 8.90
C ALA A 96 -2.01 10.95 7.60
N LEU A 97 -1.03 10.04 7.71
CA LEU A 97 -0.46 9.36 6.52
C LEU A 97 -1.51 8.54 5.77
N SER A 98 -2.45 7.91 6.48
CA SER A 98 -3.52 7.12 5.87
C SER A 98 -4.48 7.94 4.99
N GLU A 99 -4.45 9.26 5.08
CA GLU A 99 -5.17 10.14 4.17
C GLU A 99 -4.51 10.23 2.78
N HIS A 100 -3.19 9.96 2.72
CA HIS A 100 -2.38 10.08 1.52
C HIS A 100 -2.08 8.73 0.86
N ILE A 101 -2.03 7.65 1.64
CA ILE A 101 -1.68 6.32 1.14
C ILE A 101 -2.71 5.26 1.56
N GLY A 102 -3.19 4.50 0.59
CA GLY A 102 -3.96 3.28 0.81
C GLY A 102 -3.02 2.09 0.99
N THR A 103 -3.23 1.29 2.03
CA THR A 103 -2.43 0.11 2.33
C THR A 103 -3.30 -1.14 2.31
N LEU A 104 -2.93 -2.15 1.52
CA LEU A 104 -3.45 -3.50 1.63
C LEU A 104 -2.40 -4.39 2.27
N PHE A 105 -2.76 -5.03 3.39
CA PHE A 105 -1.90 -5.98 4.07
C PHE A 105 -2.04 -7.38 3.47
N GLN A 106 -1.03 -8.23 3.69
CA GLN A 106 -1.00 -9.61 3.23
C GLN A 106 -2.18 -10.42 3.77
N ASP A 107 -2.52 -10.25 5.05
CA ASP A 107 -3.70 -10.82 5.68
C ASP A 107 -4.77 -9.73 5.82
N PRO A 108 -5.87 -9.80 5.04
CA PRO A 108 -6.93 -8.80 5.13
C PRO A 108 -7.66 -8.81 6.48
N GLU A 109 -7.66 -9.92 7.23
CA GLU A 109 -8.31 -9.98 8.55
C GLU A 109 -7.61 -9.10 9.60
N GLU A 110 -6.30 -8.87 9.47
CA GLU A 110 -5.55 -7.99 10.38
C GLU A 110 -6.02 -6.52 10.32
N GLN A 111 -6.75 -6.14 9.27
CA GLN A 111 -7.22 -4.76 9.08
C GLN A 111 -8.73 -4.57 9.31
N PHE A 112 -9.51 -5.64 9.53
CA PHE A 112 -10.96 -5.53 9.68
C PHE A 112 -11.36 -5.12 11.10
N PHE A 113 -12.29 -4.16 11.19
CA PHE A 113 -12.82 -3.61 12.43
C PHE A 113 -14.32 -3.83 12.58
N ALA A 114 -15.05 -3.94 11.47
CA ALA A 114 -16.49 -4.11 11.45
C ALA A 114 -16.91 -5.57 11.36
N LEU A 115 -18.18 -5.86 11.69
CA LEU A 115 -18.74 -7.19 11.60
C LEU A 115 -19.29 -7.53 10.21
N ASN A 116 -19.67 -6.52 9.42
CA ASN A 116 -20.23 -6.73 8.09
C ASN A 116 -19.47 -5.93 7.02
N VAL A 117 -19.63 -6.34 5.78
CA VAL A 117 -18.90 -5.80 4.62
C VAL A 117 -19.18 -4.29 4.41
N ARG A 118 -20.43 -3.87 4.54
CA ARG A 118 -20.83 -2.47 4.34
C ARG A 118 -20.12 -1.55 5.32
N ASP A 119 -20.19 -1.90 6.61
CA ASP A 119 -19.62 -1.08 7.68
C ASP A 119 -18.10 -1.05 7.59
N GLU A 120 -17.47 -2.16 7.19
CA GLU A 120 -16.01 -2.21 6.99
C GLU A 120 -15.55 -1.24 5.91
N ILE A 121 -16.19 -1.28 4.73
CA ILE A 121 -15.83 -0.37 3.62
C ILE A 121 -16.16 1.08 3.98
N ALA A 122 -17.25 1.33 4.73
CA ALA A 122 -17.66 2.65 5.16
C ALA A 122 -16.78 3.23 6.29
N PHE A 123 -16.16 2.38 7.10
CA PHE A 123 -15.47 2.77 8.35
C PHE A 123 -14.45 3.90 8.15
N ALA A 124 -13.55 3.73 7.20
CA ALA A 124 -12.50 4.73 6.94
C ALA A 124 -13.06 6.04 6.38
N LEU A 125 -14.13 5.99 5.58
CA LEU A 125 -14.83 7.16 5.06
C LEU A 125 -15.54 7.94 6.16
N GLN A 126 -16.23 7.23 7.06
CA GLN A 126 -16.91 7.80 8.21
C GLN A 126 -15.91 8.41 9.20
N SER A 127 -14.79 7.75 9.43
CA SER A 127 -13.70 8.24 10.30
C SER A 127 -13.09 9.55 9.79
N ARG A 128 -13.16 9.81 8.48
CA ARG A 128 -12.78 11.09 7.85
C ARG A 128 -13.89 12.16 7.92
N GLY A 129 -15.03 11.85 8.51
CA GLY A 129 -16.16 12.78 8.64
C GLY A 129 -16.88 13.10 7.34
N LEU A 130 -16.83 12.21 6.35
CA LEU A 130 -17.55 12.42 5.09
C LEU A 130 -19.07 12.36 5.31
N PRO A 131 -19.86 13.16 4.56
CA PRO A 131 -21.32 13.10 4.59
C PRO A 131 -21.86 11.71 4.25
N ALA A 132 -22.96 11.31 4.88
CA ALA A 132 -23.52 9.95 4.75
C ALA A 132 -23.85 9.57 3.31
N ASP A 133 -24.39 10.49 2.51
CA ASP A 133 -24.69 10.31 1.09
C ASP A 133 -23.42 10.07 0.25
N VAL A 134 -22.33 10.73 0.57
CA VAL A 134 -21.01 10.53 -0.06
C VAL A 134 -20.45 9.16 0.31
N VAL A 135 -20.53 8.77 1.59
CA VAL A 135 -20.09 7.46 2.07
C VAL A 135 -20.84 6.36 1.33
N GLU A 136 -22.19 6.46 1.27
CA GLU A 136 -23.02 5.45 0.64
C GLU A 136 -22.73 5.33 -0.86
N ALA A 137 -22.55 6.45 -1.57
CA ALA A 137 -22.21 6.47 -2.98
C ALA A 137 -20.82 5.84 -3.26
N ARG A 138 -19.83 6.08 -2.38
CA ARG A 138 -18.47 5.50 -2.52
C ARG A 138 -18.47 4.01 -2.22
N VAL A 139 -19.16 3.58 -1.16
CA VAL A 139 -19.32 2.15 -0.83
C VAL A 139 -20.00 1.41 -1.99
N ALA A 140 -21.12 1.93 -2.52
CA ALA A 140 -21.81 1.32 -3.64
C ALA A 140 -20.91 1.17 -4.87
N ARG A 141 -20.18 2.23 -5.24
CA ARG A 141 -19.23 2.21 -6.38
C ARG A 141 -18.12 1.17 -6.19
N ALA A 142 -17.50 1.13 -4.99
CA ALA A 142 -16.43 0.20 -4.70
C ALA A 142 -16.89 -1.26 -4.73
N THR A 143 -18.05 -1.54 -4.15
CA THR A 143 -18.63 -2.89 -4.11
C THR A 143 -19.14 -3.37 -5.47
N GLU A 144 -19.72 -2.49 -6.28
CA GLU A 144 -20.10 -2.80 -7.66
C GLU A 144 -18.88 -3.17 -8.49
N ARG A 145 -17.81 -2.37 -8.37
CA ARG A 145 -16.57 -2.56 -9.11
C ARG A 145 -15.87 -3.90 -8.84
N LEU A 146 -16.00 -4.43 -7.63
CA LEU A 146 -15.39 -5.69 -7.19
C LEU A 146 -16.37 -6.86 -7.10
N GLY A 147 -17.61 -6.69 -7.58
CA GLY A 147 -18.63 -7.72 -7.55
C GLY A 147 -19.13 -8.09 -6.15
N LEU A 148 -18.99 -7.19 -5.16
CA LEU A 148 -19.32 -7.43 -3.76
C LEU A 148 -20.72 -6.96 -3.33
N ALA A 149 -21.48 -6.35 -4.23
CA ALA A 149 -22.78 -5.73 -3.89
C ALA A 149 -23.76 -6.70 -3.19
N HIS A 150 -23.70 -7.99 -3.54
CA HIS A 150 -24.55 -9.04 -2.94
C HIS A 150 -24.06 -9.51 -1.55
N LEU A 151 -22.89 -9.05 -1.08
CA LEU A 151 -22.28 -9.44 0.19
C LEU A 151 -22.35 -8.33 1.25
N LEU A 152 -22.89 -7.14 0.92
CA LEU A 152 -22.83 -5.96 1.78
C LEU A 152 -23.31 -6.18 3.21
N ASP A 153 -24.34 -6.97 3.41
CA ASP A 153 -24.95 -7.23 4.72
C ASP A 153 -24.47 -8.54 5.36
N GLN A 154 -23.46 -9.19 4.75
CA GLN A 154 -22.92 -10.45 5.28
C GLN A 154 -21.85 -10.19 6.35
N ASP A 155 -21.74 -11.15 7.27
CA ASP A 155 -20.66 -11.19 8.25
C ASP A 155 -19.32 -11.44 7.54
N ILE A 156 -18.34 -10.59 7.82
CA ILE A 156 -16.99 -10.68 7.21
C ILE A 156 -16.32 -12.02 7.51
N HIS A 157 -16.52 -12.56 8.71
CA HIS A 157 -15.92 -13.83 9.10
C HIS A 157 -16.53 -15.05 8.38
N ALA A 158 -17.72 -14.88 7.78
CA ALA A 158 -18.35 -15.91 6.96
C ALA A 158 -17.86 -15.92 5.49
N LEU A 159 -17.05 -14.93 5.09
CA LEU A 159 -16.53 -14.80 3.73
C LEU A 159 -15.37 -15.76 3.46
N SER A 160 -15.21 -16.16 2.18
CA SER A 160 -13.98 -16.82 1.73
C SER A 160 -12.79 -15.84 1.76
N GLU A 161 -11.56 -16.36 1.81
CA GLU A 161 -10.33 -15.55 1.81
C GLU A 161 -10.25 -14.61 0.60
N GLY A 162 -10.65 -15.09 -0.59
CA GLY A 162 -10.71 -14.24 -1.78
C GLY A 162 -11.76 -13.12 -1.68
N GLN A 163 -12.90 -13.38 -1.04
CA GLN A 163 -13.90 -12.34 -0.76
C GLN A 163 -13.40 -11.34 0.26
N LYS A 164 -12.72 -11.78 1.33
CA LYS A 164 -12.07 -10.90 2.31
C LYS A 164 -11.03 -10.00 1.63
N GLN A 165 -10.20 -10.56 0.75
CA GLN A 165 -9.24 -9.80 -0.04
C GLN A 165 -9.92 -8.70 -0.88
N LYS A 166 -11.01 -9.05 -1.56
CA LYS A 166 -11.81 -8.07 -2.32
C LYS A 166 -12.44 -7.02 -1.42
N VAL A 167 -12.88 -7.35 -0.19
CA VAL A 167 -13.40 -6.37 0.79
C VAL A 167 -12.31 -5.38 1.22
N GLY A 168 -11.10 -5.86 1.53
CA GLY A 168 -9.97 -4.98 1.82
C GLY A 168 -9.65 -4.02 0.66
N LEU A 169 -9.65 -4.53 -0.57
CA LEU A 169 -9.49 -3.71 -1.78
C LEU A 169 -10.63 -2.69 -1.95
N ALA A 170 -11.88 -3.08 -1.65
CA ALA A 170 -13.02 -2.17 -1.71
C ALA A 170 -12.92 -1.01 -0.73
N GLY A 171 -12.44 -1.27 0.50
CA GLY A 171 -12.16 -0.23 1.49
C GLY A 171 -11.13 0.80 0.99
N ILE A 172 -10.05 0.33 0.36
CA ILE A 172 -9.04 1.20 -0.24
C ILE A 172 -9.62 1.96 -1.44
N LEU A 173 -10.36 1.28 -2.32
CA LEU A 173 -10.98 1.88 -3.51
C LEU A 173 -11.94 3.02 -3.14
N ALA A 174 -12.74 2.82 -2.08
CA ALA A 174 -13.67 3.82 -1.58
C ALA A 174 -12.99 5.09 -1.08
N LEU A 175 -11.76 4.99 -0.58
CA LEU A 175 -10.96 6.14 -0.10
C LEU A 175 -10.39 6.99 -1.23
N GLU A 176 -10.29 6.46 -2.46
CA GLU A 176 -9.68 7.12 -3.64
C GLU A 176 -8.26 7.67 -3.33
N PRO A 177 -7.35 6.87 -2.77
CA PRO A 177 -6.04 7.34 -2.37
C PRO A 177 -5.18 7.68 -3.58
N LYS A 178 -4.21 8.57 -3.37
CA LYS A 178 -3.28 9.03 -4.42
C LYS A 178 -1.98 8.23 -4.46
N ALA A 179 -1.67 7.54 -3.37
CA ALA A 179 -0.60 6.56 -3.31
C ALA A 179 -1.15 5.23 -2.79
N LEU A 180 -0.61 4.14 -3.28
CA LEU A 180 -1.04 2.78 -2.94
C LEU A 180 0.16 1.92 -2.62
N ILE A 181 0.03 1.10 -1.58
CA ILE A 181 0.98 0.05 -1.29
C ILE A 181 0.22 -1.25 -1.01
N LEU A 182 0.55 -2.30 -1.76
CA LEU A 182 -0.17 -3.58 -1.74
C LEU A 182 0.82 -4.70 -1.43
N ASP A 183 0.56 -5.46 -0.36
CA ASP A 183 1.38 -6.60 0.05
C ASP A 183 0.70 -7.91 -0.36
N GLU A 184 1.30 -8.62 -1.31
CA GLU A 184 0.82 -9.90 -1.87
C GLU A 184 -0.69 -9.90 -2.21
N PRO A 185 -1.18 -8.89 -2.96
CA PRO A 185 -2.62 -8.67 -3.15
C PRO A 185 -3.33 -9.81 -3.89
N THR A 186 -2.56 -10.72 -4.53
CA THR A 186 -3.11 -11.85 -5.29
C THR A 186 -3.07 -13.17 -4.52
N ALA A 187 -2.60 -13.21 -3.26
CA ALA A 187 -2.37 -14.43 -2.53
C ALA A 187 -3.59 -15.37 -2.49
N ASN A 188 -4.78 -14.81 -2.32
CA ASN A 188 -6.05 -15.54 -2.15
C ASN A 188 -7.03 -15.33 -3.32
N LEU A 189 -6.56 -14.75 -4.44
CA LEU A 189 -7.38 -14.50 -5.63
C LEU A 189 -7.22 -15.62 -6.65
N ASP A 190 -8.33 -15.97 -7.28
CA ASP A 190 -8.33 -16.80 -8.49
C ASP A 190 -7.79 -16.03 -9.71
N PRO A 191 -7.55 -16.68 -10.84
CA PRO A 191 -7.00 -16.02 -12.03
C PRO A 191 -7.88 -14.87 -12.55
N GLU A 192 -9.20 -15.00 -12.52
CA GLU A 192 -10.14 -13.99 -13.01
C GLU A 192 -10.09 -12.75 -12.13
N ALA A 193 -10.17 -12.92 -10.80
CA ALA A 193 -10.03 -11.82 -9.84
C ALA A 193 -8.63 -11.16 -9.89
N THR A 194 -7.59 -11.92 -10.23
CA THR A 194 -6.24 -11.38 -10.42
C THR A 194 -6.18 -10.48 -11.66
N GLU A 195 -6.83 -10.85 -12.76
CA GLU A 195 -6.93 -10.00 -13.96
C GLU A 195 -7.78 -8.76 -13.71
N GLU A 196 -8.88 -8.88 -12.96
CA GLU A 196 -9.69 -7.73 -12.52
C GLU A 196 -8.84 -6.74 -11.71
N LEU A 197 -8.03 -7.24 -10.76
CA LEU A 197 -7.14 -6.39 -9.96
C LEU A 197 -6.10 -5.68 -10.84
N ALA A 198 -5.49 -6.38 -11.81
CA ALA A 198 -4.55 -5.75 -12.74
C ALA A 198 -5.21 -4.61 -13.52
N GLY A 199 -6.46 -4.80 -13.97
CA GLY A 199 -7.25 -3.76 -14.63
C GLY A 199 -7.50 -2.55 -13.72
N LEU A 200 -7.84 -2.77 -12.45
CA LEU A 200 -8.01 -1.70 -11.45
C LEU A 200 -6.73 -0.91 -11.21
N LEU A 201 -5.58 -1.60 -11.12
CA LEU A 201 -4.29 -0.92 -10.94
C LEU A 201 -3.92 -0.07 -12.16
N LEU A 202 -4.25 -0.52 -13.37
CA LEU A 202 -4.08 0.29 -14.59
C LEU A 202 -4.93 1.56 -14.57
N GLU A 203 -6.17 1.48 -14.11
CA GLU A 203 -7.06 2.65 -13.97
C GLU A 203 -6.54 3.64 -12.93
N TRP A 204 -6.11 3.18 -11.76
CA TRP A 204 -5.51 4.03 -10.73
C TRP A 204 -4.21 4.68 -11.22
N LYS A 205 -3.38 3.91 -11.89
CA LYS A 205 -2.15 4.43 -12.54
C LYS A 205 -2.50 5.52 -13.54
N ALA A 206 -3.47 5.30 -14.42
CA ALA A 206 -3.93 6.28 -15.40
C ALA A 206 -4.55 7.54 -14.74
N ALA A 207 -5.17 7.39 -13.55
CA ALA A 207 -5.65 8.49 -12.73
C ALA A 207 -4.55 9.25 -11.97
N GLY A 208 -3.28 8.85 -12.13
CA GLY A 208 -2.13 9.52 -11.54
C GLY A 208 -1.75 9.00 -10.15
N ALA A 209 -2.22 7.84 -9.72
CA ALA A 209 -1.79 7.26 -8.46
C ALA A 209 -0.35 6.71 -8.55
N ALA A 210 0.45 6.89 -7.49
CA ALA A 210 1.74 6.22 -7.31
C ALA A 210 1.50 4.86 -6.63
N ILE A 211 1.91 3.77 -7.28
CA ILE A 211 1.57 2.41 -6.84
C ILE A 211 2.82 1.60 -6.58
N LEU A 212 2.95 1.07 -5.36
CA LEU A 212 3.99 0.13 -4.98
C LEU A 212 3.35 -1.22 -4.64
N VAL A 213 3.67 -2.25 -5.40
CA VAL A 213 3.21 -3.62 -5.16
C VAL A 213 4.37 -4.46 -4.67
N VAL A 214 4.16 -5.22 -3.63
CA VAL A 214 5.05 -6.27 -3.18
C VAL A 214 4.41 -7.60 -3.52
N ASP A 215 5.03 -8.39 -4.38
CA ASP A 215 4.52 -9.73 -4.76
C ASP A 215 5.69 -10.62 -5.22
N HIS A 216 5.53 -11.91 -5.04
CA HIS A 216 6.42 -12.92 -5.61
C HIS A 216 5.92 -13.47 -6.96
N ARG A 217 4.66 -13.21 -7.32
CA ARG A 217 4.05 -13.58 -8.59
C ARG A 217 4.19 -12.42 -9.58
N LEU A 218 5.06 -12.53 -10.59
CA LEU A 218 5.34 -11.42 -11.50
C LEU A 218 4.42 -11.35 -12.71
N TYR A 219 3.82 -12.50 -13.11
CA TYR A 219 3.15 -12.66 -14.39
C TYR A 219 1.93 -11.76 -14.58
N TRP A 220 1.20 -11.46 -13.50
CA TRP A 220 -0.05 -10.70 -13.56
C TRP A 220 0.14 -9.19 -13.74
N LEU A 221 1.32 -8.67 -13.42
CA LEU A 221 1.69 -7.26 -13.61
C LEU A 221 2.59 -7.02 -14.82
N LYS A 222 2.79 -8.05 -15.68
CA LYS A 222 3.70 -7.96 -16.82
C LYS A 222 3.42 -6.78 -17.77
N ASP A 223 2.16 -6.38 -17.91
CA ASP A 223 1.74 -5.29 -18.79
C ASP A 223 1.37 -4.01 -18.02
N VAL A 224 1.51 -4.01 -16.69
CA VAL A 224 1.10 -2.93 -15.79
C VAL A 224 2.29 -2.25 -15.13
N ALA A 225 3.29 -3.02 -14.68
CA ALA A 225 4.46 -2.51 -13.98
C ALA A 225 5.40 -1.75 -14.90
N ASP A 226 5.85 -0.57 -14.47
CA ASP A 226 6.88 0.21 -15.17
C ASP A 226 8.28 -0.29 -14.82
N GLU A 227 8.49 -0.66 -13.56
CA GLU A 227 9.77 -1.16 -13.06
C GLU A 227 9.56 -2.33 -12.11
N VAL A 228 10.45 -3.32 -12.18
CA VAL A 228 10.55 -4.42 -11.21
C VAL A 228 11.83 -4.26 -10.42
N LEU A 229 11.71 -4.33 -9.11
CA LEU A 229 12.80 -4.21 -8.14
C LEU A 229 12.99 -5.55 -7.43
N VAL A 230 14.18 -6.10 -7.50
CA VAL A 230 14.52 -7.35 -6.82
C VAL A 230 15.22 -7.02 -5.51
N MET A 231 14.65 -7.48 -4.39
CA MET A 231 15.24 -7.34 -3.06
C MET A 231 15.96 -8.62 -2.63
N HIS A 232 17.13 -8.45 -2.05
CA HIS A 232 17.89 -9.52 -1.40
C HIS A 232 18.66 -8.97 -0.20
N GLY A 233 18.59 -9.66 0.96
CA GLY A 233 19.33 -9.28 2.15
C GLY A 233 19.10 -7.86 2.66
N GLY A 234 17.92 -7.30 2.46
CA GLY A 234 17.55 -5.94 2.85
C GLY A 234 17.89 -4.86 1.83
N GLU A 235 18.43 -5.20 0.68
CA GLU A 235 18.87 -4.27 -0.36
C GLU A 235 18.11 -4.49 -1.67
N ILE A 236 17.99 -3.44 -2.51
CA ILE A 236 17.57 -3.59 -3.90
C ILE A 236 18.81 -3.95 -4.71
N VAL A 237 18.89 -5.21 -5.18
CA VAL A 237 20.04 -5.75 -5.91
C VAL A 237 19.91 -5.67 -7.42
N GLU A 238 18.68 -5.57 -7.93
CA GLU A 238 18.42 -5.47 -9.36
C GLU A 238 17.23 -4.54 -9.63
N ARG A 239 17.31 -3.80 -10.73
CA ARG A 239 16.24 -2.95 -11.26
C ARG A 239 16.09 -3.22 -12.74
N GLY A 240 14.87 -3.41 -13.18
CA GLY A 240 14.63 -3.66 -14.60
C GLY A 240 13.23 -3.30 -15.03
N LEU A 241 13.10 -2.96 -16.30
CA LEU A 241 11.80 -2.94 -16.95
C LEU A 241 11.28 -4.37 -16.97
N HIS A 242 10.01 -4.57 -16.74
CA HIS A 242 9.38 -5.88 -16.63
C HIS A 242 9.76 -6.84 -17.79
N SER A 243 9.89 -6.35 -19.04
CA SER A 243 10.25 -7.13 -20.21
C SER A 243 11.66 -7.77 -20.17
N ARG A 244 12.55 -7.31 -19.27
CA ARG A 244 13.94 -7.80 -19.14
C ARG A 244 14.15 -8.74 -17.95
N THR A 245 13.46 -8.52 -16.83
CA THR A 245 13.61 -9.34 -15.62
C THR A 245 12.93 -10.70 -15.71
N ALA A 246 11.93 -10.88 -16.58
CA ALA A 246 11.23 -12.16 -16.77
C ALA A 246 12.10 -13.28 -17.43
N LYS A 247 13.38 -13.01 -17.74
CA LYS A 247 14.30 -13.99 -18.39
C LYS A 247 15.27 -14.67 -17.44
N THR A 248 15.25 -14.36 -16.15
CA THR A 248 16.13 -15.03 -15.18
C THR A 248 15.32 -16.15 -14.51
N PRO A 249 15.58 -17.45 -14.82
CA PRO A 249 14.97 -18.54 -14.07
C PRO A 249 15.58 -18.59 -12.67
N TRP A 250 14.74 -18.67 -11.67
CA TRP A 250 15.08 -18.87 -10.25
C TRP A 250 15.41 -20.33 -9.96
#